data_b548a826767f69f28ea5cad70066bde5
#
_entry.id   b548a826767f69f28ea5cad70066bde5
#
_cell.length_a   1.000
_cell.length_b   1.000
_cell.length_c   1.000
_cell.angle_alpha   90.00
_cell.angle_beta   90.00
_cell.angle_gamma   90.00
#
_symmetry.space_group_name_H-M   'P 1'
#
loop_
_entity.id
_entity.type
_entity.pdbx_description
1 polymer ?
#
loop_
_entity_poly.entity_id
_entity_poly.type
_entity_poly.pdbx_seq_one_letter_code
_entity_poly.pdbx_strand_id
1 'polypeptide(L)'
;MEFYQVYDPLGHIWLSALVALSPIALFFISLIVFKLKGYSAGFLSLLLSILIALFVYKMPAQMVSASFFYGFLYGLWPIAWIVIAAIFLYNLSVKSGYFEILKESILTLTPDHRILVILIGFCFGSFLEGAIGFGGPVAITAAILVGLGLNPLYAAGLCLIANTAPVAFGAVGIPITAMASVVGVPELEISQMVGRVLPIFSIGIPFFIVFLMDGLRGIRETFPAVAVTGFSFAIAQFLSSNYLGPQLPDIISALVSLIATTLFLKFWQPKHIFTSNGKEPTINTEKHHICKVVVAWMPFVLLTITIIIWTQPWFKALFKEGGALAFSSFAFEFDSISQKIFKTVPIVTEATNFPVVFKFPLILTTGTSIFLAAILSVFLLRVKISDAIGVFGATLKEMRLPILTIGVVLAFAYVANYSGMSATLALALADTGHVFTFFSPVVGWLGVFLTGSDTSSNLLFGSLQMLIATQLGLPEVLFLAANTSGGVVGKMISPQSIAIACAAVGLVGKESELFRFTVKYSVALAIIMGIVFTLIAYVFPFIIPVTPT
;
A
#
# COMPACT_ATOMS: atom_id res chain seq x y z
N MET A 1 -31.90 -10.84 18.20
CA MET A 1 -32.57 -10.08 17.11
C MET A 1 -31.76 -10.33 15.87
N GLU A 2 -32.38 -10.66 14.75
CA GLU A 2 -31.71 -10.85 13.45
C GLU A 2 -31.91 -9.60 12.60
N PHE A 3 -30.93 -9.29 11.74
CA PHE A 3 -30.98 -8.18 10.81
C PHE A 3 -30.71 -8.68 9.39
N TYR A 4 -31.69 -8.52 8.53
CA TYR A 4 -31.61 -8.85 7.12
C TYR A 4 -31.31 -7.57 6.34
N GLN A 5 -30.23 -7.56 5.57
CA GLN A 5 -29.82 -6.39 4.80
C GLN A 5 -30.88 -6.03 3.75
N VAL A 6 -31.21 -4.75 3.65
CA VAL A 6 -32.06 -4.19 2.61
C VAL A 6 -31.19 -3.28 1.74
N TYR A 7 -31.15 -3.52 0.42
CA TYR A 7 -30.25 -2.80 -0.47
C TYR A 7 -30.89 -1.62 -1.19
N ASP A 8 -32.22 -1.52 -1.15
CA ASP A 8 -32.96 -0.37 -1.65
C ASP A 8 -33.95 0.16 -0.58
N PRO A 9 -33.41 0.75 0.52
CA PRO A 9 -34.24 1.21 1.63
C PRO A 9 -35.17 2.38 1.29
N LEU A 10 -34.91 3.08 0.17
CA LEU A 10 -35.71 4.25 -0.25
C LEU A 10 -36.66 3.95 -1.44
N GLY A 11 -36.72 2.69 -1.92
CA GLY A 11 -37.56 2.26 -3.03
C GLY A 11 -37.09 2.72 -4.40
N HIS A 12 -35.85 3.22 -4.50
CA HIS A 12 -35.18 3.59 -5.75
C HIS A 12 -33.69 3.43 -5.60
N ILE A 13 -33.10 2.45 -6.29
CA ILE A 13 -31.70 2.05 -6.10
C ILE A 13 -30.68 3.21 -6.23
N TRP A 14 -30.85 4.11 -7.20
CA TRP A 14 -29.96 5.26 -7.37
C TRP A 14 -30.08 6.29 -6.25
N LEU A 15 -31.29 6.49 -5.69
CA LEU A 15 -31.47 7.37 -4.54
C LEU A 15 -30.85 6.76 -3.28
N SER A 16 -31.07 5.47 -3.06
CA SER A 16 -30.45 4.70 -1.98
C SER A 16 -28.92 4.71 -2.10
N ALA A 17 -28.38 4.58 -3.32
CA ALA A 17 -26.95 4.66 -3.61
C ALA A 17 -26.38 6.06 -3.34
N LEU A 18 -27.07 7.14 -3.68
CA LEU A 18 -26.64 8.50 -3.35
C LEU A 18 -26.52 8.72 -1.84
N VAL A 19 -27.49 8.21 -1.07
CA VAL A 19 -27.43 8.26 0.39
C VAL A 19 -26.28 7.41 0.92
N ALA A 20 -26.09 6.20 0.40
CA ALA A 20 -24.98 5.32 0.79
C ALA A 20 -23.60 5.90 0.40
N LEU A 21 -23.51 6.68 -0.68
CA LEU A 21 -22.31 7.38 -1.11
C LEU A 21 -21.98 8.59 -0.22
N SER A 22 -22.97 9.19 0.43
CA SER A 22 -22.80 10.46 1.14
C SER A 22 -21.73 10.45 2.25
N PRO A 23 -21.46 9.36 3.04
CA PRO A 23 -20.36 9.31 3.97
C PRO A 23 -19.00 9.34 3.28
N ILE A 24 -18.87 8.66 2.13
CA ILE A 24 -17.66 8.67 1.31
C ILE A 24 -17.45 10.08 0.74
N ALA A 25 -18.49 10.70 0.19
CA ALA A 25 -18.46 12.07 -0.31
C ALA A 25 -18.06 13.07 0.80
N LEU A 26 -18.64 12.91 2.01
CA LEU A 26 -18.29 13.73 3.17
C LEU A 26 -16.82 13.57 3.58
N PHE A 27 -16.29 12.34 3.53
CA PHE A 27 -14.87 12.09 3.79
C PHE A 27 -13.99 12.93 2.87
N PHE A 28 -14.28 12.89 1.56
CA PHE A 28 -13.49 13.62 0.56
C PHE A 28 -13.69 15.14 0.64
N ILE A 29 -14.92 15.61 0.83
CA ILE A 29 -15.22 17.03 1.05
C ILE A 29 -14.46 17.54 2.29
N SER A 30 -14.45 16.76 3.37
CA SER A 30 -13.72 17.09 4.60
C SER A 30 -12.22 17.23 4.38
N LEU A 31 -11.62 16.35 3.57
CA LEU A 31 -10.19 16.43 3.25
C LEU A 31 -9.85 17.58 2.30
N ILE A 32 -10.64 17.78 1.25
CA ILE A 32 -10.29 18.69 0.13
C ILE A 32 -10.78 20.11 0.41
N VAL A 33 -12.06 20.26 0.77
CA VAL A 33 -12.70 21.58 0.93
C VAL A 33 -12.40 22.14 2.32
N PHE A 34 -12.67 21.34 3.36
CA PHE A 34 -12.45 21.79 4.74
C PHE A 34 -11.01 21.58 5.22
N LYS A 35 -10.16 20.91 4.42
CA LYS A 35 -8.74 20.64 4.74
C LYS A 35 -8.53 20.02 6.13
N LEU A 36 -9.47 19.18 6.55
CA LEU A 36 -9.39 18.48 7.82
C LEU A 36 -8.33 17.38 7.75
N LYS A 37 -7.80 17.03 8.93
CA LYS A 37 -6.89 15.88 9.06
C LYS A 37 -7.64 14.57 8.84
N GLY A 38 -6.95 13.53 8.34
CA GLY A 38 -7.54 12.24 7.97
C GLY A 38 -8.40 11.60 9.07
N TYR A 39 -7.95 11.65 10.33
CA TYR A 39 -8.73 11.12 11.45
C TYR A 39 -10.04 11.90 11.68
N SER A 40 -10.05 13.22 11.50
CA SER A 40 -11.25 14.05 11.65
C SER A 40 -12.23 13.81 10.50
N ALA A 41 -11.74 13.71 9.26
CA ALA A 41 -12.56 13.38 8.10
C ALA A 41 -13.17 11.98 8.24
N GLY A 42 -12.35 11.00 8.67
CA GLY A 42 -12.81 9.64 8.95
C GLY A 42 -13.90 9.59 10.03
N PHE A 43 -13.72 10.34 11.11
CA PHE A 43 -14.70 10.41 12.20
C PHE A 43 -16.05 10.99 11.74
N LEU A 44 -16.03 12.08 10.95
CA LEU A 44 -17.27 12.67 10.41
C LEU A 44 -18.00 11.70 9.47
N SER A 45 -17.25 11.00 8.61
CA SER A 45 -17.81 9.99 7.72
C SER A 45 -18.39 8.80 8.47
N LEU A 46 -17.68 8.33 9.49
CA LEU A 46 -18.14 7.26 10.37
C LEU A 46 -19.42 7.68 11.10
N LEU A 47 -19.48 8.90 11.64
CA LEU A 47 -20.67 9.42 12.30
C LEU A 47 -21.87 9.44 11.34
N LEU A 48 -21.69 9.96 10.13
CA LEU A 48 -22.75 9.99 9.12
C LEU A 48 -23.16 8.56 8.73
N SER A 49 -22.22 7.63 8.56
CA SER A 49 -22.53 6.23 8.25
C SER A 49 -23.31 5.54 9.36
N ILE A 50 -23.00 5.82 10.63
CA ILE A 50 -23.78 5.34 11.79
C ILE A 50 -25.22 5.88 11.73
N LEU A 51 -25.40 7.16 11.46
CA LEU A 51 -26.75 7.76 11.34
C LEU A 51 -27.53 7.12 10.19
N ILE A 52 -26.91 6.93 9.04
CA ILE A 52 -27.54 6.28 7.88
C ILE A 52 -27.89 4.82 8.21
N ALA A 53 -26.99 4.07 8.83
CA ALA A 53 -27.24 2.69 9.24
C ALA A 53 -28.43 2.57 10.19
N LEU A 54 -28.55 3.49 11.17
CA LEU A 54 -29.64 3.51 12.15
C LEU A 54 -30.98 3.93 11.53
N PHE A 55 -31.00 5.05 10.80
CA PHE A 55 -32.26 5.70 10.41
C PHE A 55 -32.73 5.31 9.00
N VAL A 56 -31.82 5.07 8.06
CA VAL A 56 -32.17 4.70 6.68
C VAL A 56 -32.23 3.18 6.52
N TYR A 57 -31.17 2.48 6.92
CA TYR A 57 -31.11 1.01 6.83
C TYR A 57 -31.80 0.31 8.03
N LYS A 58 -32.19 1.05 9.05
CA LYS A 58 -32.90 0.54 10.25
C LYS A 58 -32.15 -0.60 10.95
N MET A 59 -30.81 -0.58 10.88
CA MET A 59 -29.99 -1.53 11.57
C MET A 59 -30.08 -1.30 13.09
N PRO A 60 -30.27 -2.33 13.93
CA PRO A 60 -30.36 -2.17 15.38
C PRO A 60 -29.11 -1.49 15.97
N ALA A 61 -29.28 -0.53 16.89
CA ALA A 61 -28.20 0.26 17.46
C ALA A 61 -27.11 -0.59 18.13
N GLN A 62 -27.49 -1.72 18.76
CA GLN A 62 -26.56 -2.68 19.33
C GLN A 62 -25.67 -3.31 18.27
N MET A 63 -26.19 -3.59 17.06
CA MET A 63 -25.42 -4.15 15.96
C MET A 63 -24.52 -3.09 15.32
N VAL A 64 -24.99 -1.85 15.18
CA VAL A 64 -24.19 -0.74 14.68
C VAL A 64 -22.99 -0.48 15.61
N SER A 65 -23.22 -0.43 16.94
CA SER A 65 -22.14 -0.25 17.90
C SER A 65 -21.14 -1.42 17.90
N ALA A 66 -21.62 -2.66 17.81
CA ALA A 66 -20.76 -3.84 17.71
C ALA A 66 -19.93 -3.81 16.41
N SER A 67 -20.51 -3.42 15.28
CA SER A 67 -19.80 -3.26 14.00
C SER A 67 -18.71 -2.17 14.10
N PHE A 68 -19.00 -1.07 14.75
CA PHE A 68 -18.04 -0.01 15.04
C PHE A 68 -16.85 -0.54 15.86
N PHE A 69 -17.11 -1.16 17.01
CA PHE A 69 -16.04 -1.67 17.87
C PHE A 69 -15.24 -2.78 17.20
N TYR A 70 -15.89 -3.68 16.48
CA TYR A 70 -15.21 -4.73 15.72
C TYR A 70 -14.23 -4.14 14.71
N GLY A 71 -14.69 -3.20 13.87
CA GLY A 71 -13.84 -2.56 12.87
C GLY A 71 -12.72 -1.74 13.48
N PHE A 72 -12.99 -0.98 14.55
CA PHE A 72 -11.99 -0.18 15.25
C PHE A 72 -10.89 -1.05 15.86
N LEU A 73 -11.25 -2.13 16.55
CA LEU A 73 -10.29 -3.07 17.14
C LEU A 73 -9.47 -3.77 16.07
N TYR A 74 -10.09 -4.13 14.93
CA TYR A 74 -9.38 -4.72 13.80
C TYR A 74 -8.32 -3.77 13.23
N GLY A 75 -8.59 -2.47 13.26
CA GLY A 75 -7.63 -1.43 12.91
C GLY A 75 -6.44 -1.35 13.87
N LEU A 76 -6.68 -1.55 15.15
CA LEU A 76 -5.62 -1.55 16.16
C LEU A 76 -4.77 -2.83 16.10
N TRP A 77 -5.42 -3.98 15.91
CA TRP A 77 -4.78 -5.28 15.82
C TRP A 77 -5.43 -6.14 14.72
N PRO A 78 -4.67 -6.62 13.72
CA PRO A 78 -3.19 -6.60 13.61
C PRO A 78 -2.60 -5.37 12.89
N ILE A 79 -3.43 -4.51 12.23
CA ILE A 79 -2.94 -3.56 11.22
C ILE A 79 -2.04 -2.47 11.82
N ALA A 80 -2.47 -1.77 12.86
CA ALA A 80 -1.64 -0.74 13.49
C ALA A 80 -0.36 -1.33 14.10
N TRP A 81 -0.40 -2.57 14.59
CA TRP A 81 0.77 -3.26 15.12
C TRP A 81 1.86 -3.47 14.05
N ILE A 82 1.46 -3.85 12.82
CA ILE A 82 2.39 -3.95 11.68
C ILE A 82 3.07 -2.60 11.44
N VAL A 83 2.30 -1.51 11.40
CA VAL A 83 2.82 -0.15 11.17
C VAL A 83 3.82 0.26 12.26
N ILE A 84 3.44 0.08 13.53
CA ILE A 84 4.30 0.43 14.67
C ILE A 84 5.62 -0.32 14.60
N ALA A 85 5.59 -1.63 14.37
CA ALA A 85 6.78 -2.47 14.32
C ALA A 85 7.70 -2.09 13.15
N ALA A 86 7.15 -1.81 11.96
CA ALA A 86 7.91 -1.41 10.78
C ALA A 86 8.61 -0.05 10.98
N ILE A 87 7.88 0.95 11.46
CA ILE A 87 8.44 2.28 11.73
C ILE A 87 9.47 2.23 12.87
N PHE A 88 9.25 1.40 13.88
CA PHE A 88 10.24 1.19 14.94
C PHE A 88 11.55 0.62 14.41
N LEU A 89 11.52 -0.42 13.56
CA LEU A 89 12.70 -0.99 12.93
C LEU A 89 13.47 0.07 12.10
N TYR A 90 12.74 0.87 11.31
CA TYR A 90 13.33 1.95 10.53
C TYR A 90 13.98 3.02 11.43
N ASN A 91 13.26 3.51 12.44
CA ASN A 91 13.76 4.52 13.36
C ASN A 91 14.99 4.04 14.15
N LEU A 92 15.10 2.75 14.47
CA LEU A 92 16.31 2.14 15.03
C LEU A 92 17.50 2.25 14.07
N SER A 93 17.29 1.92 12.78
CA SER A 93 18.33 2.04 11.76
C SER A 93 18.81 3.48 11.60
N VAL A 94 17.90 4.45 11.64
CA VAL A 94 18.24 5.89 11.59
C VAL A 94 19.00 6.30 12.84
N LYS A 95 18.51 5.95 14.04
CA LYS A 95 19.13 6.30 15.32
C LYS A 95 20.53 5.73 15.49
N SER A 96 20.80 4.56 14.92
CA SER A 96 22.11 3.91 14.96
C SER A 96 23.17 4.56 14.07
N GLY A 97 22.75 5.45 13.14
CA GLY A 97 23.62 6.04 12.11
C GLY A 97 23.91 5.14 10.91
N TYR A 98 23.54 3.86 10.97
CA TYR A 98 23.80 2.93 9.86
C TYR A 98 22.94 3.22 8.63
N PHE A 99 21.80 3.89 8.79
CA PHE A 99 20.98 4.31 7.65
C PHE A 99 21.70 5.29 6.72
N GLU A 100 22.54 6.20 7.28
CA GLU A 100 23.39 7.10 6.48
C GLU A 100 24.44 6.31 5.67
N ILE A 101 25.08 5.31 6.28
CA ILE A 101 26.05 4.42 5.60
C ILE A 101 25.37 3.69 4.44
N LEU A 102 24.15 3.22 4.64
CA LEU A 102 23.35 2.56 3.61
C LEU A 102 23.10 3.50 2.43
N LYS A 103 22.62 4.72 2.71
CA LYS A 103 22.37 5.76 1.71
C LYS A 103 23.65 6.12 0.93
N GLU A 104 24.74 6.40 1.62
CA GLU A 104 26.02 6.77 1.00
C GLU A 104 26.61 5.65 0.15
N SER A 105 26.39 4.38 0.51
CA SER A 105 26.86 3.24 -0.27
C SER A 105 26.23 3.19 -1.68
N ILE A 106 25.00 3.68 -1.85
CA ILE A 106 24.32 3.72 -3.15
C ILE A 106 24.87 4.86 -4.01
N LEU A 107 25.18 6.01 -3.41
CA LEU A 107 25.69 7.19 -4.11
C LEU A 107 27.03 6.97 -4.81
N THR A 108 27.83 6.01 -4.34
CA THR A 108 29.16 5.72 -4.90
C THR A 108 29.13 4.79 -6.13
N LEU A 109 27.97 4.30 -6.57
CA LEU A 109 27.87 3.25 -7.60
C LEU A 109 28.09 3.73 -9.03
N THR A 110 27.68 4.95 -9.36
CA THR A 110 27.82 5.52 -10.71
C THR A 110 27.80 7.06 -10.67
N PRO A 111 28.53 7.73 -11.59
CA PRO A 111 28.45 9.19 -11.73
C PRO A 111 27.30 9.65 -12.64
N ASP A 112 26.62 8.76 -13.35
CA ASP A 112 25.53 9.13 -14.28
C ASP A 112 24.22 9.38 -13.51
N HIS A 113 23.71 10.63 -13.59
CA HIS A 113 22.52 11.04 -12.85
C HIS A 113 21.25 10.29 -13.27
N ARG A 114 21.13 9.81 -14.51
CA ARG A 114 19.98 9.02 -14.98
C ARG A 114 19.93 7.70 -14.24
N ILE A 115 21.06 7.04 -14.10
CA ILE A 115 21.18 5.76 -13.38
C ILE A 115 21.05 5.99 -11.87
N LEU A 116 21.64 7.07 -11.32
CA LEU A 116 21.47 7.42 -9.89
C LEU A 116 20.00 7.67 -9.53
N VAL A 117 19.24 8.35 -10.39
CA VAL A 117 17.79 8.56 -10.15
C VAL A 117 17.03 7.23 -10.13
N ILE A 118 17.40 6.27 -10.97
CA ILE A 118 16.80 4.93 -10.93
C ILE A 118 17.21 4.19 -9.64
N LEU A 119 18.48 4.20 -9.28
CA LEU A 119 18.95 3.51 -8.08
C LEU A 119 18.35 4.10 -6.80
N ILE A 120 18.26 5.43 -6.71
CA ILE A 120 17.77 6.15 -5.52
C ILE A 120 16.24 6.27 -5.55
N GLY A 121 15.69 6.84 -6.63
CA GLY A 121 14.25 7.12 -6.74
C GLY A 121 13.41 5.86 -6.90
N PHE A 122 13.85 4.91 -7.73
CA PHE A 122 13.12 3.68 -7.98
C PHE A 122 13.55 2.53 -7.05
N CYS A 123 14.80 2.03 -7.09
CA CYS A 123 15.18 0.86 -6.29
C CYS A 123 15.16 1.16 -4.79
N PHE A 124 15.88 2.19 -4.35
CA PHE A 124 15.94 2.53 -2.92
C PHE A 124 14.62 3.13 -2.43
N GLY A 125 13.92 3.90 -3.27
CA GLY A 125 12.58 4.39 -2.99
C GLY A 125 11.57 3.26 -2.79
N SER A 126 11.60 2.22 -3.63
CA SER A 126 10.76 1.02 -3.48
C SER A 126 11.11 0.22 -2.22
N PHE A 127 12.39 0.11 -1.91
CA PHE A 127 12.84 -0.50 -0.66
C PHE A 127 12.26 0.22 0.56
N LEU A 128 12.35 1.54 0.58
CA LEU A 128 11.79 2.36 1.66
C LEU A 128 10.25 2.27 1.70
N GLU A 129 9.58 2.24 0.54
CA GLU A 129 8.12 2.10 0.49
C GLU A 129 7.69 0.75 1.07
N GLY A 130 8.39 -0.34 0.71
CA GLY A 130 8.15 -1.65 1.29
C GLY A 130 8.39 -1.71 2.80
N ALA A 131 9.41 -0.99 3.29
CA ALA A 131 9.77 -1.01 4.71
C ALA A 131 8.89 -0.10 5.59
N ILE A 132 8.60 1.13 5.14
CA ILE A 132 7.96 2.16 5.97
C ILE A 132 6.67 2.76 5.39
N GLY A 133 6.55 2.88 4.06
CA GLY A 133 5.40 3.51 3.42
C GLY A 133 5.17 4.98 3.81
N PHE A 134 3.91 5.40 3.86
CA PHE A 134 3.40 6.68 4.41
C PHE A 134 4.02 7.97 3.83
N GLY A 135 4.58 7.93 2.61
CA GLY A 135 5.19 9.09 1.93
C GLY A 135 6.62 9.41 2.36
N GLY A 136 7.16 8.74 3.39
CA GLY A 136 8.57 8.84 3.79
C GLY A 136 9.56 8.56 2.66
N PRO A 137 9.36 7.51 1.86
CA PRO A 137 10.22 7.17 0.73
C PRO A 137 10.44 8.32 -0.24
N VAL A 138 9.36 8.96 -0.68
CA VAL A 138 9.44 10.09 -1.62
C VAL A 138 10.19 11.28 -1.03
N ALA A 139 9.95 11.59 0.26
CA ALA A 139 10.64 12.68 0.94
C ALA A 139 12.16 12.45 0.98
N ILE A 140 12.57 11.24 1.40
CA ILE A 140 13.98 10.87 1.56
C ILE A 140 14.68 10.86 0.20
N THR A 141 14.12 10.18 -0.79
CA THR A 141 14.74 10.03 -2.11
C THR A 141 14.80 11.35 -2.87
N ALA A 142 13.74 12.17 -2.82
CA ALA A 142 13.75 13.49 -3.44
C ALA A 142 14.78 14.43 -2.81
N ALA A 143 14.90 14.44 -1.48
CA ALA A 143 15.92 15.23 -0.78
C ALA A 143 17.34 14.80 -1.18
N ILE A 144 17.61 13.48 -1.30
CA ILE A 144 18.90 12.96 -1.77
C ILE A 144 19.19 13.44 -3.19
N LEU A 145 18.21 13.36 -4.11
CA LEU A 145 18.39 13.78 -5.50
C LEU A 145 18.63 15.29 -5.62
N VAL A 146 17.99 16.11 -4.79
CA VAL A 146 18.26 17.55 -4.71
C VAL A 146 19.68 17.80 -4.19
N GLY A 147 20.13 17.04 -3.18
CA GLY A 147 21.52 17.08 -2.69
C GLY A 147 22.56 16.74 -3.75
N LEU A 148 22.19 15.94 -4.78
CA LEU A 148 23.02 15.66 -5.96
C LEU A 148 22.95 16.76 -7.04
N GLY A 149 22.17 17.81 -6.81
CA GLY A 149 22.05 18.96 -7.70
C GLY A 149 20.94 18.85 -8.75
N LEU A 150 19.98 17.94 -8.61
CA LEU A 150 18.78 17.96 -9.43
C LEU A 150 17.87 19.13 -9.04
N ASN A 151 17.14 19.66 -10.03
CA ASN A 151 16.12 20.66 -9.76
C ASN A 151 15.07 20.10 -8.77
N PRO A 152 14.72 20.83 -7.69
CA PRO A 152 13.83 20.34 -6.65
C PRO A 152 12.46 19.84 -7.14
N LEU A 153 11.81 20.60 -8.04
CA LEU A 153 10.51 20.22 -8.61
C LEU A 153 10.62 18.91 -9.40
N TYR A 154 11.69 18.80 -10.17
CA TYR A 154 11.94 17.65 -11.01
C TYR A 154 12.27 16.40 -10.20
N ALA A 155 13.15 16.53 -9.19
CA ALA A 155 13.48 15.45 -8.25
C ALA A 155 12.25 14.92 -7.53
N ALA A 156 11.41 15.82 -6.99
CA ALA A 156 10.16 15.45 -6.32
C ALA A 156 9.20 14.73 -7.28
N GLY A 157 9.03 15.25 -8.50
CA GLY A 157 8.14 14.66 -9.51
C GLY A 157 8.60 13.26 -9.96
N LEU A 158 9.90 13.09 -10.21
CA LEU A 158 10.47 11.78 -10.58
C LEU A 158 10.31 10.75 -9.45
N CYS A 159 10.52 11.15 -8.18
CA CYS A 159 10.33 10.27 -7.04
C CYS A 159 8.85 9.88 -6.85
N LEU A 160 7.90 10.79 -7.07
CA LEU A 160 6.47 10.48 -7.06
C LEU A 160 6.09 9.47 -8.14
N ILE A 161 6.66 9.60 -9.35
CA ILE A 161 6.44 8.65 -10.45
C ILE A 161 7.09 7.31 -10.12
N ALA A 162 8.33 7.31 -9.64
CA ALA A 162 9.04 6.08 -9.24
C ALA A 162 8.28 5.28 -8.19
N ASN A 163 7.63 5.98 -7.25
CA ASN A 163 6.91 5.37 -6.15
C ASN A 163 5.62 4.63 -6.58
N THR A 164 5.18 4.76 -7.83
CA THR A 164 3.98 4.03 -8.31
C THR A 164 4.18 2.51 -8.39
N ALA A 165 5.39 2.02 -8.59
CA ALA A 165 5.66 0.59 -8.69
C ALA A 165 5.45 -0.16 -7.36
N PRO A 166 5.92 0.36 -6.19
CA PRO A 166 5.86 -0.36 -4.93
C PRO A 166 4.59 -0.14 -4.09
N VAL A 167 3.83 0.93 -4.29
CA VAL A 167 2.79 1.38 -3.34
C VAL A 167 1.79 0.31 -2.90
N ALA A 168 1.39 -0.61 -3.78
CA ALA A 168 0.44 -1.67 -3.45
C ALA A 168 0.95 -2.65 -2.38
N PHE A 169 2.27 -2.87 -2.35
CA PHE A 169 2.95 -3.72 -1.38
C PHE A 169 3.68 -2.92 -0.30
N GLY A 170 3.43 -1.60 -0.24
CA GLY A 170 4.08 -0.68 0.69
C GLY A 170 3.80 -1.00 2.15
N ALA A 171 4.68 -0.51 3.04
CA ALA A 171 4.59 -0.74 4.49
C ALA A 171 4.30 -2.21 4.83
N VAL A 172 5.13 -3.11 4.30
CA VAL A 172 5.05 -4.58 4.51
C VAL A 172 3.68 -5.16 4.08
N GLY A 173 3.15 -4.68 2.93
CA GLY A 173 1.93 -5.20 2.32
C GLY A 173 0.63 -4.83 3.02
N ILE A 174 0.64 -3.81 3.87
CA ILE A 174 -0.56 -3.36 4.59
C ILE A 174 -1.75 -3.06 3.67
N PRO A 175 -1.60 -2.42 2.50
CA PRO A 175 -2.75 -2.15 1.63
C PRO A 175 -3.54 -3.41 1.27
N ILE A 176 -2.84 -4.49 0.94
CA ILE A 176 -3.46 -5.78 0.58
C ILE A 176 -4.00 -6.51 1.82
N THR A 177 -3.21 -6.57 2.90
CA THR A 177 -3.64 -7.22 4.16
C THR A 177 -4.89 -6.54 4.74
N ALA A 178 -4.95 -5.21 4.69
CA ALA A 178 -6.11 -4.45 5.13
C ALA A 178 -7.35 -4.72 4.25
N MET A 179 -7.18 -4.74 2.92
CA MET A 179 -8.26 -5.11 2.00
C MET A 179 -8.78 -6.52 2.28
N ALA A 180 -7.89 -7.50 2.38
CA ALA A 180 -8.23 -8.89 2.67
C ALA A 180 -9.07 -9.02 3.95
N SER A 181 -8.75 -8.22 4.97
CA SER A 181 -9.47 -8.21 6.25
C SER A 181 -10.93 -7.78 6.13
N VAL A 182 -11.24 -6.85 5.23
CA VAL A 182 -12.60 -6.32 5.04
C VAL A 182 -13.42 -7.20 4.10
N VAL A 183 -12.80 -7.76 3.06
CA VAL A 183 -13.51 -8.53 2.04
C VAL A 183 -13.58 -10.03 2.36
N GLY A 184 -12.70 -10.54 3.23
CA GLY A 184 -12.65 -11.96 3.58
C GLY A 184 -11.98 -12.85 2.53
N VAL A 185 -11.40 -12.27 1.47
CA VAL A 185 -10.60 -12.99 0.46
C VAL A 185 -9.19 -13.18 1.00
N PRO A 186 -8.56 -14.37 0.82
CA PRO A 186 -7.19 -14.61 1.28
C PRO A 186 -6.20 -13.59 0.72
N GLU A 187 -5.36 -13.02 1.59
CA GLU A 187 -4.39 -11.98 1.18
C GLU A 187 -3.43 -12.44 0.09
N LEU A 188 -3.09 -13.75 0.06
CA LEU A 188 -2.22 -14.32 -0.96
C LEU A 188 -2.86 -14.24 -2.35
N GLU A 189 -4.15 -14.47 -2.49
CA GLU A 189 -4.85 -14.44 -3.77
C GLU A 189 -4.88 -13.01 -4.35
N ILE A 190 -5.17 -12.03 -3.50
CA ILE A 190 -5.10 -10.61 -3.89
C ILE A 190 -3.67 -10.25 -4.28
N SER A 191 -2.68 -10.66 -3.47
CA SER A 191 -1.25 -10.46 -3.75
C SER A 191 -0.82 -11.05 -5.08
N GLN A 192 -1.27 -12.26 -5.40
CA GLN A 192 -1.00 -12.94 -6.68
C GLN A 192 -1.54 -12.15 -7.86
N MET A 193 -2.78 -11.68 -7.79
CA MET A 193 -3.38 -10.93 -8.89
C MET A 193 -2.69 -9.57 -9.10
N VAL A 194 -2.43 -8.82 -8.02
CA VAL A 194 -1.67 -7.57 -8.06
C VAL A 194 -0.27 -7.80 -8.63
N GLY A 195 0.40 -8.87 -8.18
CA GLY A 195 1.74 -9.25 -8.62
C GLY A 195 1.82 -9.83 -10.04
N ARG A 196 0.69 -10.04 -10.72
CA ARG A 196 0.63 -10.37 -12.15
C ARG A 196 0.43 -9.14 -13.03
N VAL A 197 -0.07 -8.06 -12.46
CA VAL A 197 -0.31 -6.79 -13.18
C VAL A 197 0.83 -5.79 -12.99
N LEU A 198 1.21 -5.50 -11.75
CA LEU A 198 2.19 -4.43 -11.45
C LEU A 198 3.59 -4.64 -12.05
N PRO A 199 4.14 -5.86 -12.21
CA PRO A 199 5.43 -6.06 -12.85
C PRO A 199 5.52 -5.46 -14.26
N ILE A 200 4.41 -5.41 -15.00
CA ILE A 200 4.35 -4.76 -16.32
C ILE A 200 4.70 -3.27 -16.20
N PHE A 201 4.14 -2.59 -15.19
CA PHE A 201 4.41 -1.19 -14.91
C PHE A 201 5.81 -1.00 -14.31
N SER A 202 6.25 -1.92 -13.45
CA SER A 202 7.58 -1.88 -12.83
C SER A 202 8.72 -1.97 -13.84
N ILE A 203 8.52 -2.67 -14.97
CA ILE A 203 9.46 -2.64 -16.10
C ILE A 203 9.46 -1.25 -16.75
N GLY A 204 8.28 -0.67 -16.98
CA GLY A 204 8.11 0.58 -17.71
C GLY A 204 8.60 1.82 -16.96
N ILE A 205 8.43 1.86 -15.64
CA ILE A 205 8.72 3.06 -14.82
C ILE A 205 10.20 3.50 -14.91
N PRO A 206 11.22 2.66 -14.80
CA PRO A 206 12.62 3.07 -14.97
C PRO A 206 12.90 3.68 -16.35
N PHE A 207 12.35 3.11 -17.43
CA PHE A 207 12.46 3.68 -18.78
C PHE A 207 11.77 5.03 -18.88
N PHE A 208 10.59 5.15 -18.25
CA PHE A 208 9.83 6.39 -18.26
C PHE A 208 10.54 7.50 -17.48
N ILE A 209 11.18 7.19 -16.35
CA ILE A 209 12.00 8.14 -15.59
C ILE A 209 13.16 8.65 -16.45
N VAL A 210 13.90 7.77 -17.12
CA VAL A 210 15.01 8.17 -18.00
C VAL A 210 14.51 8.98 -19.19
N PHE A 211 13.36 8.60 -19.77
CA PHE A 211 12.75 9.36 -20.85
C PHE A 211 12.41 10.80 -20.42
N LEU A 212 11.89 10.97 -19.22
CA LEU A 212 11.61 12.29 -18.68
C LEU A 212 12.88 13.12 -18.48
N MET A 213 14.01 12.49 -18.13
CA MET A 213 15.28 13.17 -17.86
C MET A 213 16.02 13.59 -19.13
N ASP A 214 16.11 12.72 -20.14
CA ASP A 214 16.99 12.90 -21.30
C ASP A 214 16.37 12.38 -22.61
N GLY A 215 15.06 12.18 -22.65
CA GLY A 215 14.33 11.74 -23.82
C GLY A 215 14.75 10.37 -24.36
N LEU A 216 14.57 10.16 -25.67
CA LEU A 216 14.94 8.89 -26.34
C LEU A 216 16.46 8.65 -26.36
N ARG A 217 17.26 9.72 -26.32
CA ARG A 217 18.71 9.64 -26.23
C ARG A 217 19.10 8.96 -24.93
N GLY A 218 18.55 9.42 -23.81
CA GLY A 218 18.82 8.83 -22.49
C GLY A 218 18.49 7.36 -22.45
N ILE A 219 17.32 6.95 -23.00
CA ILE A 219 16.95 5.55 -23.09
C ILE A 219 17.99 4.74 -23.88
N ARG A 220 18.42 5.20 -25.06
CA ARG A 220 19.38 4.46 -25.89
C ARG A 220 20.74 4.31 -25.20
N GLU A 221 21.22 5.34 -24.54
CA GLU A 221 22.52 5.34 -23.86
C GLU A 221 22.54 4.51 -22.59
N THR A 222 21.42 4.40 -21.87
CA THR A 222 21.33 3.68 -20.58
C THR A 222 20.51 2.39 -20.67
N PHE A 223 20.03 2.01 -21.86
CA PHE A 223 19.11 0.86 -22.07
C PHE A 223 19.50 -0.40 -21.30
N PRO A 224 20.77 -0.88 -21.37
CA PRO A 224 21.13 -2.13 -20.69
C PRO A 224 20.96 -2.05 -19.16
N ALA A 225 21.36 -0.95 -18.54
CA ALA A 225 21.25 -0.77 -17.09
C ALA A 225 19.78 -0.64 -16.67
N VAL A 226 18.99 0.16 -17.42
CA VAL A 226 17.55 0.35 -17.16
C VAL A 226 16.78 -0.96 -17.32
N ALA A 227 17.12 -1.75 -18.36
CA ALA A 227 16.51 -3.07 -18.58
C ALA A 227 16.84 -4.03 -17.44
N VAL A 228 18.11 -4.13 -17.02
CA VAL A 228 18.51 -4.96 -15.87
C VAL A 228 17.70 -4.56 -14.63
N THR A 229 17.59 -3.25 -14.35
CA THR A 229 16.86 -2.75 -13.19
C THR A 229 15.37 -3.13 -13.27
N GLY A 230 14.69 -2.80 -14.37
CA GLY A 230 13.26 -3.02 -14.52
C GLY A 230 12.88 -4.50 -14.53
N PHE A 231 13.60 -5.33 -15.30
CA PHE A 231 13.30 -6.76 -15.38
C PHE A 231 13.63 -7.51 -14.09
N SER A 232 14.77 -7.23 -13.45
CA SER A 232 15.10 -7.87 -12.18
C SER A 232 14.10 -7.50 -11.07
N PHE A 233 13.65 -6.25 -11.02
CA PHE A 233 12.59 -5.83 -10.11
C PHE A 233 11.29 -6.58 -10.40
N ALA A 234 10.83 -6.57 -11.63
CA ALA A 234 9.56 -7.16 -12.03
C ALA A 234 9.50 -8.69 -11.79
N ILE A 235 10.60 -9.40 -12.11
CA ILE A 235 10.69 -10.85 -11.86
C ILE A 235 10.62 -11.13 -10.36
N ALA A 236 11.38 -10.40 -9.56
CA ALA A 236 11.38 -10.57 -8.11
C ALA A 236 10.02 -10.18 -7.49
N GLN A 237 9.36 -9.13 -7.99
CA GLN A 237 8.02 -8.71 -7.57
C GLN A 237 6.98 -9.79 -7.90
N PHE A 238 7.03 -10.35 -9.10
CA PHE A 238 6.15 -11.45 -9.49
C PHE A 238 6.35 -12.68 -8.60
N LEU A 239 7.60 -13.13 -8.42
CA LEU A 239 7.88 -14.33 -7.63
C LEU A 239 7.50 -14.15 -6.16
N SER A 240 7.88 -13.04 -5.54
CA SER A 240 7.58 -12.81 -4.12
C SER A 240 6.09 -12.63 -3.85
N SER A 241 5.36 -11.89 -4.69
CA SER A 241 3.93 -11.67 -4.53
C SER A 241 3.08 -12.91 -4.77
N ASN A 242 3.52 -13.81 -5.67
CA ASN A 242 2.79 -15.02 -5.99
C ASN A 242 3.06 -16.18 -5.03
N TYR A 243 4.23 -16.23 -4.37
CA TYR A 243 4.64 -17.37 -3.56
C TYR A 243 4.89 -17.06 -2.08
N LEU A 244 5.21 -15.81 -1.72
CA LEU A 244 5.50 -15.40 -0.34
C LEU A 244 4.38 -14.56 0.30
N GLY A 245 3.51 -13.95 -0.51
CA GLY A 245 2.44 -13.06 -0.04
C GLY A 245 2.76 -11.59 -0.20
N PRO A 246 1.92 -10.68 0.34
CA PRO A 246 2.01 -9.24 0.08
C PRO A 246 3.10 -8.52 0.88
N GLN A 247 3.70 -9.16 1.88
CA GLN A 247 4.59 -8.48 2.84
C GLN A 247 5.98 -8.17 2.30
N LEU A 248 6.47 -8.97 1.35
CA LEU A 248 7.87 -8.94 0.92
C LEU A 248 8.14 -8.44 -0.51
N PRO A 249 7.17 -8.30 -1.42
CA PRO A 249 7.44 -8.00 -2.84
C PRO A 249 8.33 -6.78 -3.04
N ASP A 250 8.05 -5.67 -2.37
CA ASP A 250 8.82 -4.44 -2.53
C ASP A 250 10.24 -4.57 -2.01
N ILE A 251 10.40 -5.16 -0.83
CA ILE A 251 11.71 -5.31 -0.19
C ILE A 251 12.60 -6.21 -1.04
N ILE A 252 12.09 -7.39 -1.43
CA ILE A 252 12.85 -8.36 -2.24
C ILE A 252 13.14 -7.79 -3.62
N SER A 253 12.15 -7.19 -4.29
CA SER A 253 12.31 -6.65 -5.65
C SER A 253 13.33 -5.51 -5.69
N ALA A 254 13.24 -4.61 -4.72
CA ALA A 254 14.17 -3.50 -4.59
C ALA A 254 15.59 -3.98 -4.33
N LEU A 255 15.80 -4.93 -3.41
CA LEU A 255 17.11 -5.51 -3.12
C LEU A 255 17.69 -6.25 -4.32
N VAL A 256 16.90 -7.12 -4.96
CA VAL A 256 17.31 -7.88 -6.15
C VAL A 256 17.69 -6.92 -7.28
N SER A 257 16.86 -5.91 -7.53
CA SER A 257 17.10 -4.92 -8.56
C SER A 257 18.35 -4.07 -8.28
N LEU A 258 18.50 -3.61 -7.03
CA LEU A 258 19.67 -2.84 -6.61
C LEU A 258 20.97 -3.65 -6.76
N ILE A 259 20.96 -4.91 -6.30
CA ILE A 259 22.12 -5.81 -6.40
C ILE A 259 22.43 -6.12 -7.87
N ALA A 260 21.41 -6.50 -8.67
CA ALA A 260 21.59 -6.83 -10.08
C ALA A 260 22.16 -5.65 -10.86
N THR A 261 21.60 -4.44 -10.66
CA THR A 261 22.07 -3.22 -11.32
C THR A 261 23.49 -2.86 -10.87
N THR A 262 23.78 -2.94 -9.57
CA THR A 262 25.11 -2.67 -9.03
C THR A 262 26.17 -3.62 -9.60
N LEU A 263 25.85 -4.90 -9.67
CA LEU A 263 26.77 -5.91 -10.27
C LEU A 263 26.97 -5.64 -11.76
N PHE A 264 25.88 -5.32 -12.48
CA PHE A 264 25.94 -5.00 -13.91
C PHE A 264 26.82 -3.77 -14.18
N LEU A 265 26.71 -2.72 -13.37
CA LEU A 265 27.49 -1.49 -13.50
C LEU A 265 29.00 -1.67 -13.27
N LYS A 266 29.44 -2.79 -12.67
CA LYS A 266 30.88 -3.13 -12.58
C LYS A 266 31.47 -3.52 -13.94
N PHE A 267 30.64 -4.05 -14.84
CA PHE A 267 31.07 -4.54 -16.17
C PHE A 267 30.67 -3.60 -17.28
N TRP A 268 29.70 -2.71 -17.04
CA TRP A 268 29.14 -1.82 -18.04
C TRP A 268 28.93 -0.42 -17.46
N GLN A 269 29.32 0.60 -18.23
CA GLN A 269 29.07 2.01 -17.94
C GLN A 269 28.56 2.71 -19.21
N PRO A 270 27.70 3.73 -19.12
CA PRO A 270 27.30 4.50 -20.29
C PRO A 270 28.49 5.22 -20.90
N LYS A 271 28.56 5.28 -22.24
CA LYS A 271 29.64 5.97 -22.97
C LYS A 271 29.69 7.47 -22.69
N HIS A 272 28.53 8.07 -22.46
CA HIS A 272 28.37 9.49 -22.13
C HIS A 272 27.70 9.60 -20.76
N ILE A 273 28.40 10.21 -19.81
CA ILE A 273 27.88 10.48 -18.47
C ILE A 273 26.98 11.71 -18.54
N PHE A 274 25.74 11.57 -18.08
CA PHE A 274 24.78 12.66 -17.99
C PHE A 274 24.80 13.26 -16.58
N THR A 275 24.96 14.59 -16.52
CA THR A 275 24.84 15.35 -15.27
C THR A 275 23.80 16.46 -15.47
N SER A 276 22.83 16.58 -14.58
CA SER A 276 21.73 17.54 -14.71
C SER A 276 22.17 19.01 -14.69
N ASN A 277 23.33 19.32 -14.13
CA ASN A 277 23.87 20.67 -13.98
C ASN A 277 25.12 20.94 -14.82
N GLY A 278 25.54 20.02 -15.70
CA GLY A 278 26.76 20.12 -16.48
C GLY A 278 28.06 20.14 -15.64
N LYS A 279 27.96 19.96 -14.33
CA LYS A 279 29.09 19.83 -13.41
C LYS A 279 29.30 18.35 -13.07
N GLU A 280 30.55 17.92 -13.04
CA GLU A 280 30.87 16.58 -12.53
C GLU A 280 30.31 16.44 -11.10
N PRO A 281 29.66 15.31 -10.77
CA PRO A 281 29.14 15.11 -9.44
C PRO A 281 30.32 15.08 -8.46
N THR A 282 30.44 16.10 -7.62
CA THR A 282 31.35 16.11 -6.47
C THR A 282 30.72 15.23 -5.38
N ILE A 283 30.74 13.92 -5.61
CA ILE A 283 30.30 12.96 -4.58
C ILE A 283 31.47 12.82 -3.59
N ASN A 284 31.48 13.68 -2.60
CA ASN A 284 32.40 13.61 -1.47
C ASN A 284 31.87 12.59 -0.44
N THR A 285 31.59 11.36 -0.88
CA THR A 285 31.16 10.28 0.00
C THR A 285 32.37 9.43 0.38
N GLU A 286 32.62 9.28 1.68
CA GLU A 286 33.61 8.33 2.18
C GLU A 286 33.22 6.93 1.74
N LYS A 287 34.17 6.20 1.14
CA LYS A 287 33.98 4.77 0.85
C LYS A 287 33.96 4.00 2.16
N HIS A 288 32.80 3.58 2.59
CA HIS A 288 32.68 2.76 3.78
C HIS A 288 33.25 1.36 3.55
N HIS A 289 33.87 0.79 4.60
CA HIS A 289 34.32 -0.59 4.58
C HIS A 289 33.10 -1.52 4.39
N ILE A 290 33.24 -2.54 3.54
CA ILE A 290 32.15 -3.45 3.16
C ILE A 290 31.41 -4.05 4.36
N CYS A 291 32.14 -4.35 5.46
CA CYS A 291 31.50 -4.86 6.68
C CYS A 291 30.49 -3.88 7.29
N LYS A 292 30.76 -2.55 7.26
CA LYS A 292 29.82 -1.54 7.76
C LYS A 292 28.57 -1.47 6.86
N VAL A 293 28.77 -1.56 5.54
CA VAL A 293 27.64 -1.59 4.59
C VAL A 293 26.77 -2.83 4.83
N VAL A 294 27.38 -4.01 4.98
CA VAL A 294 26.64 -5.24 5.29
C VAL A 294 25.84 -5.10 6.59
N VAL A 295 26.46 -4.57 7.66
CA VAL A 295 25.77 -4.34 8.94
C VAL A 295 24.60 -3.36 8.77
N ALA A 296 24.74 -2.33 7.93
CA ALA A 296 23.69 -1.36 7.66
C ALA A 296 22.42 -2.00 7.00
N TRP A 297 22.62 -3.02 6.17
CA TRP A 297 21.54 -3.76 5.53
C TRP A 297 20.91 -4.85 6.41
N MET A 298 21.60 -5.30 7.45
CA MET A 298 21.18 -6.45 8.28
C MET A 298 19.80 -6.31 8.94
N PRO A 299 19.33 -5.15 9.44
CA PRO A 299 17.99 -5.01 9.97
C PRO A 299 16.90 -5.43 8.99
N PHE A 300 17.08 -5.11 7.71
CA PHE A 300 16.12 -5.41 6.65
C PHE A 300 16.27 -6.85 6.13
N VAL A 301 17.46 -7.41 6.20
CA VAL A 301 17.70 -8.86 5.97
C VAL A 301 17.01 -9.67 7.07
N LEU A 302 17.14 -9.28 8.34
CA LEU A 302 16.45 -9.90 9.46
C LEU A 302 14.92 -9.79 9.30
N LEU A 303 14.41 -8.62 8.91
CA LEU A 303 13.00 -8.43 8.58
C LEU A 303 12.52 -9.44 7.52
N THR A 304 13.27 -9.57 6.44
CA THR A 304 12.94 -10.52 5.36
C THR A 304 12.92 -11.96 5.88
N ILE A 305 13.96 -12.37 6.62
CA ILE A 305 14.07 -13.73 7.18
C ILE A 305 12.91 -14.03 8.14
N THR A 306 12.63 -13.13 9.08
CA THR A 306 11.54 -13.35 10.05
C THR A 306 10.18 -13.47 9.35
N ILE A 307 9.88 -12.62 8.37
CA ILE A 307 8.61 -12.72 7.61
C ILE A 307 8.55 -14.03 6.84
N ILE A 308 9.63 -14.46 6.17
CA ILE A 308 9.66 -15.75 5.47
C ILE A 308 9.34 -16.89 6.43
N ILE A 309 9.93 -16.90 7.63
CA ILE A 309 9.65 -17.92 8.65
C ILE A 309 8.17 -17.91 9.05
N TRP A 310 7.60 -16.72 9.30
CA TRP A 310 6.20 -16.55 9.71
C TRP A 310 5.17 -16.99 8.64
N THR A 311 5.56 -16.95 7.36
CA THR A 311 4.69 -17.39 6.25
C THR A 311 4.72 -18.89 6.02
N GLN A 312 5.70 -19.62 6.57
CA GLN A 312 5.84 -21.05 6.34
C GLN A 312 4.70 -21.89 6.94
N PRO A 313 4.20 -22.91 6.21
CA PRO A 313 3.13 -23.77 6.70
C PRO A 313 3.45 -24.48 8.03
N TRP A 314 4.71 -24.95 8.18
CA TRP A 314 5.15 -25.61 9.43
C TRP A 314 5.13 -24.66 10.62
N PHE A 315 5.49 -23.38 10.43
CA PHE A 315 5.45 -22.38 11.49
C PHE A 315 3.99 -22.05 11.86
N LYS A 316 3.14 -21.81 10.86
CA LYS A 316 1.69 -21.57 11.07
C LYS A 316 1.00 -22.73 11.78
N ALA A 317 1.45 -23.96 11.55
CA ALA A 317 0.89 -25.16 12.21
C ALA A 317 1.07 -25.16 13.74
N LEU A 318 2.12 -24.50 14.25
CA LEU A 318 2.35 -24.37 15.70
C LEU A 318 1.24 -23.61 16.44
N PHE A 319 0.48 -22.77 15.73
CA PHE A 319 -0.56 -21.90 16.28
C PHE A 319 -1.99 -22.42 16.04
N LYS A 320 -2.14 -23.50 15.30
CA LYS A 320 -3.44 -24.17 15.10
C LYS A 320 -3.85 -24.90 16.38
N GLU A 321 -5.11 -25.24 16.47
CA GLU A 321 -5.65 -26.05 17.56
C GLU A 321 -4.82 -27.34 17.71
N GLY A 322 -4.36 -27.62 18.95
CA GLY A 322 -3.41 -28.71 19.25
C GLY A 322 -1.94 -28.42 19.01
N GLY A 323 -1.58 -27.27 18.43
CA GLY A 323 -0.18 -26.84 18.23
C GLY A 323 0.45 -26.30 19.52
N ALA A 324 1.79 -26.37 19.61
CA ALA A 324 2.56 -25.99 20.81
C ALA A 324 2.37 -24.50 21.22
N LEU A 325 2.02 -23.60 20.29
CA LEU A 325 1.82 -22.17 20.52
C LEU A 325 0.36 -21.74 20.37
N ALA A 326 -0.60 -22.66 20.33
CA ALA A 326 -2.03 -22.37 20.21
C ALA A 326 -2.54 -21.42 21.30
N PHE A 327 -1.96 -21.49 22.50
CA PHE A 327 -2.29 -20.62 23.64
C PHE A 327 -2.07 -19.11 23.37
N SER A 328 -1.29 -18.74 22.36
CA SER A 328 -1.02 -17.35 21.99
C SER A 328 -2.03 -16.77 21.00
N SER A 329 -3.02 -17.54 20.58
CA SER A 329 -4.07 -17.13 19.66
C SER A 329 -5.41 -17.12 20.38
N PHE A 330 -5.99 -15.93 20.52
CA PHE A 330 -7.31 -15.76 21.12
C PHE A 330 -8.35 -15.49 20.05
N ALA A 331 -9.58 -15.91 20.28
CA ALA A 331 -10.72 -15.60 19.43
C ALA A 331 -11.88 -15.13 20.30
N PHE A 332 -12.48 -14.01 19.94
CA PHE A 332 -13.62 -13.44 20.63
C PHE A 332 -14.78 -13.31 19.64
N GLU A 333 -15.91 -13.92 19.95
CA GLU A 333 -17.13 -13.71 19.17
C GLU A 333 -17.81 -12.42 19.60
N PHE A 334 -18.28 -11.67 18.60
CA PHE A 334 -19.12 -10.50 18.81
C PHE A 334 -20.59 -10.93 18.75
N ASP A 335 -21.10 -11.50 19.85
CA ASP A 335 -22.44 -12.10 19.95
C ASP A 335 -23.56 -11.23 19.44
N SER A 336 -23.38 -9.89 19.43
CA SER A 336 -24.38 -8.95 18.94
C SER A 336 -24.54 -8.96 17.43
N ILE A 337 -23.50 -9.39 16.69
CA ILE A 337 -23.46 -9.37 15.21
C ILE A 337 -23.13 -10.71 14.58
N SER A 338 -22.36 -11.57 15.28
CA SER A 338 -21.98 -12.89 14.75
C SER A 338 -23.22 -13.72 14.49
N GLN A 339 -23.35 -14.25 13.26
CA GLN A 339 -24.46 -15.08 12.78
C GLN A 339 -25.86 -14.41 12.88
N LYS A 340 -25.93 -13.10 13.13
CA LYS A 340 -27.19 -12.36 13.30
C LYS A 340 -27.44 -11.32 12.19
N ILE A 341 -26.44 -11.05 11.36
CA ILE A 341 -26.55 -10.20 10.17
C ILE A 341 -26.60 -11.10 8.94
N PHE A 342 -27.59 -10.94 8.10
CA PHE A 342 -27.82 -11.76 6.91
C PHE A 342 -27.71 -10.93 5.65
N LYS A 343 -26.89 -11.41 4.70
CA LYS A 343 -26.95 -10.97 3.31
C LYS A 343 -28.23 -11.53 2.68
N THR A 344 -28.84 -10.78 1.79
CA THR A 344 -30.08 -11.15 1.11
C THR A 344 -29.95 -11.08 -0.41
N VAL A 345 -31.01 -11.48 -1.12
CA VAL A 345 -31.13 -11.30 -2.58
C VAL A 345 -31.11 -9.80 -2.91
N PRO A 346 -30.44 -9.34 -3.98
CA PRO A 346 -29.79 -10.12 -5.06
C PRO A 346 -28.28 -10.35 -4.82
N ILE A 347 -27.72 -9.97 -3.69
CA ILE A 347 -26.27 -10.15 -3.42
C ILE A 347 -25.92 -11.64 -3.25
N VAL A 348 -26.82 -12.41 -2.68
CA VAL A 348 -26.72 -13.86 -2.53
C VAL A 348 -28.03 -14.50 -2.98
N THR A 349 -27.99 -15.76 -3.42
CA THR A 349 -29.18 -16.49 -3.86
C THR A 349 -30.10 -16.88 -2.70
N GLU A 350 -29.49 -17.21 -1.54
CA GLU A 350 -30.19 -17.51 -0.30
C GLU A 350 -29.59 -16.70 0.84
N ALA A 351 -30.38 -16.34 1.83
CA ALA A 351 -29.93 -15.55 2.96
C ALA A 351 -28.77 -16.25 3.70
N THR A 352 -27.63 -15.62 3.74
CA THR A 352 -26.42 -16.13 4.40
C THR A 352 -25.95 -15.18 5.49
N ASN A 353 -25.57 -15.73 6.64
CA ASN A 353 -25.09 -14.94 7.77
C ASN A 353 -23.59 -14.61 7.66
N PHE A 354 -23.16 -13.62 8.44
CA PHE A 354 -21.75 -13.27 8.62
C PHE A 354 -21.23 -13.96 9.90
N PRO A 355 -20.22 -14.85 9.80
CA PRO A 355 -19.47 -15.28 10.97
C PRO A 355 -18.51 -14.15 11.40
N VAL A 356 -18.79 -13.50 12.54
CA VAL A 356 -17.99 -12.38 13.03
C VAL A 356 -17.20 -12.79 14.26
N VAL A 357 -15.96 -13.23 14.02
CA VAL A 357 -15.02 -13.64 15.06
C VAL A 357 -13.79 -12.73 15.01
N PHE A 358 -13.52 -12.03 16.09
CA PHE A 358 -12.30 -11.25 16.24
C PHE A 358 -11.16 -12.17 16.67
N LYS A 359 -10.22 -12.40 15.75
CA LYS A 359 -9.01 -13.19 16.02
C LYS A 359 -7.90 -12.28 16.51
N PHE A 360 -7.31 -12.63 17.65
CA PHE A 360 -6.23 -11.90 18.27
C PHE A 360 -4.99 -12.82 18.45
N PRO A 361 -4.27 -13.14 17.34
CA PRO A 361 -3.03 -13.91 17.42
C PRO A 361 -1.89 -12.98 17.85
N LEU A 362 -1.35 -13.20 19.05
CA LEU A 362 -0.27 -12.35 19.59
C LEU A 362 1.04 -12.55 18.83
N ILE A 363 1.44 -13.80 18.62
CA ILE A 363 2.74 -14.14 18.05
C ILE A 363 2.64 -14.26 16.52
N LEU A 364 1.60 -14.90 16.01
CA LEU A 364 1.50 -15.22 14.57
C LEU A 364 1.30 -14.00 13.68
N THR A 365 1.03 -12.80 14.21
CA THR A 365 0.85 -11.62 13.37
C THR A 365 2.17 -11.19 12.72
N THR A 366 2.10 -10.67 11.49
CA THR A 366 3.25 -10.11 10.77
C THR A 366 3.94 -8.99 11.57
N GLY A 367 3.18 -8.16 12.30
CA GLY A 367 3.75 -7.12 13.15
C GLY A 367 4.70 -7.67 14.22
N THR A 368 4.42 -8.85 14.77
CA THR A 368 5.29 -9.48 15.77
C THR A 368 6.57 -10.02 15.14
N SER A 369 6.53 -10.54 13.90
CA SER A 369 7.75 -10.94 13.18
C SER A 369 8.66 -9.74 12.91
N ILE A 370 8.10 -8.59 12.52
CA ILE A 370 8.82 -7.34 12.29
C ILE A 370 9.41 -6.82 13.61
N PHE A 371 8.62 -6.85 14.68
CA PHE A 371 9.08 -6.43 16.00
C PHE A 371 10.22 -7.29 16.52
N LEU A 372 10.19 -8.60 16.27
CA LEU A 372 11.31 -9.49 16.56
C LEU A 372 12.56 -9.10 15.77
N ALA A 373 12.43 -8.82 14.46
CA ALA A 373 13.53 -8.33 13.66
C ALA A 373 14.11 -7.03 14.22
N ALA A 374 13.26 -6.12 14.72
CA ALA A 374 13.68 -4.88 15.37
C ALA A 374 14.46 -5.16 16.67
N ILE A 375 14.00 -6.06 17.52
CA ILE A 375 14.70 -6.47 18.74
C ILE A 375 16.07 -7.05 18.41
N LEU A 376 16.16 -7.98 17.44
CA LEU A 376 17.44 -8.56 17.00
C LEU A 376 18.37 -7.48 16.45
N SER A 377 17.82 -6.47 15.76
CA SER A 377 18.57 -5.33 15.22
C SER A 377 19.15 -4.44 16.32
N VAL A 378 18.50 -4.29 17.49
CA VAL A 378 19.05 -3.55 18.64
C VAL A 378 20.40 -4.12 19.05
N PHE A 379 20.50 -5.46 19.16
CA PHE A 379 21.75 -6.14 19.53
C PHE A 379 22.79 -6.07 18.41
N LEU A 380 22.37 -6.28 17.17
CA LEU A 380 23.26 -6.28 16.01
C LEU A 380 23.89 -4.90 15.76
N LEU A 381 23.09 -3.84 15.82
CA LEU A 381 23.52 -2.45 15.65
C LEU A 381 24.16 -1.87 16.91
N ARG A 382 24.23 -2.65 18.00
CA ARG A 382 24.78 -2.25 19.30
C ARG A 382 24.11 -0.97 19.87
N VAL A 383 22.81 -0.82 19.64
CA VAL A 383 22.00 0.26 20.21
C VAL A 383 21.77 -0.03 21.68
N LYS A 384 21.95 0.96 22.56
CA LYS A 384 21.65 0.80 23.98
C LYS A 384 20.15 0.54 24.18
N ILE A 385 19.80 -0.37 25.07
CA ILE A 385 18.40 -0.74 25.35
C ILE A 385 17.58 0.48 25.77
N SER A 386 18.16 1.40 26.57
CA SER A 386 17.50 2.67 26.93
C SER A 386 17.13 3.51 25.71
N ASP A 387 18.02 3.58 24.72
CA ASP A 387 17.79 4.33 23.48
C ASP A 387 16.73 3.63 22.61
N ALA A 388 16.78 2.30 22.53
CA ALA A 388 15.76 1.52 21.82
C ALA A 388 14.35 1.72 22.41
N ILE A 389 14.22 1.70 23.75
CA ILE A 389 12.95 2.02 24.44
C ILE A 389 12.51 3.44 24.14
N GLY A 390 13.45 4.40 24.15
CA GLY A 390 13.17 5.79 23.79
C GLY A 390 12.67 5.93 22.34
N VAL A 391 13.30 5.23 21.39
CA VAL A 391 12.88 5.18 19.98
C VAL A 391 11.49 4.55 19.85
N PHE A 392 11.20 3.47 20.56
CA PHE A 392 9.88 2.84 20.55
C PHE A 392 8.79 3.79 21.08
N GLY A 393 9.04 4.46 22.20
CA GLY A 393 8.12 5.47 22.76
C GLY A 393 7.89 6.65 21.81
N ALA A 394 8.95 7.14 21.13
CA ALA A 394 8.85 8.17 20.11
C ALA A 394 8.02 7.69 18.90
N THR A 395 8.23 6.46 18.45
CA THR A 395 7.44 5.83 17.36
C THR A 395 5.96 5.75 17.73
N LEU A 396 5.60 5.33 18.93
CA LEU A 396 4.20 5.29 19.38
C LEU A 396 3.57 6.70 19.38
N LYS A 397 4.31 7.71 19.84
CA LYS A 397 3.86 9.10 19.83
C LYS A 397 3.66 9.64 18.41
N GLU A 398 4.56 9.33 17.50
CA GLU A 398 4.49 9.71 16.09
C GLU A 398 3.29 9.05 15.40
N MET A 399 3.09 7.75 15.62
CA MET A 399 2.07 6.95 14.95
C MET A 399 0.66 7.08 15.56
N ARG A 400 0.46 7.77 16.66
CA ARG A 400 -0.86 7.89 17.35
C ARG A 400 -2.01 8.35 16.45
N LEU A 401 -1.76 9.35 15.58
CA LEU A 401 -2.79 9.86 14.66
C LEU A 401 -3.02 8.94 13.43
N PRO A 402 -1.98 8.43 12.75
CA PRO A 402 -2.14 7.37 11.77
C PRO A 402 -2.91 6.15 12.29
N ILE A 403 -2.60 5.67 13.49
CA ILE A 403 -3.30 4.54 14.13
C ILE A 403 -4.79 4.85 14.34
N LEU A 404 -5.09 6.04 14.87
CA LEU A 404 -6.47 6.49 15.04
C LEU A 404 -7.21 6.55 13.70
N THR A 405 -6.55 7.05 12.65
CA THR A 405 -7.14 7.09 11.30
C THR A 405 -7.48 5.68 10.79
N ILE A 406 -6.55 4.73 10.93
CA ILE A 406 -6.77 3.34 10.52
C ILE A 406 -7.98 2.74 11.27
N GLY A 407 -8.03 2.89 12.59
CA GLY A 407 -9.14 2.39 13.41
C GLY A 407 -10.50 2.97 13.00
N VAL A 408 -10.57 4.28 12.79
CA VAL A 408 -11.81 4.98 12.40
C VAL A 408 -12.27 4.61 11.00
N VAL A 409 -11.35 4.52 10.03
CA VAL A 409 -11.68 4.14 8.64
C VAL A 409 -12.14 2.68 8.56
N LEU A 410 -11.53 1.78 9.34
CA LEU A 410 -12.02 0.40 9.44
C LEU A 410 -13.38 0.30 10.12
N ALA A 411 -13.60 1.06 11.19
CA ALA A 411 -14.93 1.13 11.81
C ALA A 411 -15.98 1.58 10.79
N PHE A 412 -15.68 2.61 9.98
CA PHE A 412 -16.53 3.03 8.87
C PHE A 412 -16.79 1.89 7.87
N ALA A 413 -15.73 1.21 7.41
CA ALA A 413 -15.84 0.14 6.42
C ALA A 413 -16.75 -1.01 6.92
N TYR A 414 -16.60 -1.43 8.17
CA TYR A 414 -17.45 -2.48 8.74
C TYR A 414 -18.89 -2.04 8.99
N VAL A 415 -19.13 -0.82 9.45
CA VAL A 415 -20.49 -0.27 9.57
C VAL A 415 -21.17 -0.22 8.20
N ALA A 416 -20.48 0.26 7.17
CA ALA A 416 -21.02 0.35 5.81
C ALA A 416 -21.28 -1.04 5.21
N ASN A 417 -20.40 -2.02 5.46
CA ASN A 417 -20.56 -3.37 4.96
C ASN A 417 -21.72 -4.11 5.65
N TYR A 418 -21.78 -4.07 6.97
CA TYR A 418 -22.79 -4.81 7.74
C TYR A 418 -24.18 -4.18 7.68
N SER A 419 -24.29 -2.87 7.45
CA SER A 419 -25.59 -2.21 7.23
C SER A 419 -26.20 -2.46 5.84
N GLY A 420 -25.37 -2.85 4.84
CA GLY A 420 -25.80 -3.01 3.45
C GLY A 420 -25.49 -1.80 2.55
N MET A 421 -24.94 -0.69 3.08
CA MET A 421 -24.57 0.48 2.28
C MET A 421 -23.61 0.14 1.13
N SER A 422 -22.57 -0.67 1.40
CA SER A 422 -21.61 -1.11 0.37
C SER A 422 -22.29 -1.92 -0.73
N ALA A 423 -23.24 -2.78 -0.37
CA ALA A 423 -24.00 -3.58 -1.32
C ALA A 423 -24.97 -2.73 -2.17
N THR A 424 -25.62 -1.72 -1.57
CA THR A 424 -26.45 -0.76 -2.30
C THR A 424 -25.67 -0.05 -3.40
N LEU A 425 -24.47 0.46 -3.06
CA LEU A 425 -23.58 1.10 -4.04
C LEU A 425 -23.14 0.13 -5.13
N ALA A 426 -22.80 -1.11 -4.75
CA ALA A 426 -22.36 -2.14 -5.69
C ALA A 426 -23.45 -2.47 -6.70
N LEU A 427 -24.69 -2.64 -6.27
CA LEU A 427 -25.81 -2.92 -7.16
C LEU A 427 -26.07 -1.78 -8.14
N ALA A 428 -26.06 -0.53 -7.67
CA ALA A 428 -26.25 0.62 -8.54
C ALA A 428 -25.12 0.75 -9.59
N LEU A 429 -23.87 0.50 -9.20
CA LEU A 429 -22.73 0.55 -10.13
C LEU A 429 -22.67 -0.66 -11.05
N ALA A 430 -23.11 -1.83 -10.61
CA ALA A 430 -23.20 -3.03 -11.45
C ALA A 430 -24.16 -2.87 -12.63
N ASP A 431 -25.19 -2.01 -12.50
CA ASP A 431 -26.08 -1.65 -13.61
C ASP A 431 -25.34 -1.03 -14.82
N THR A 432 -24.14 -0.49 -14.62
CA THR A 432 -23.29 0.00 -15.74
C THR A 432 -22.71 -1.15 -16.59
N GLY A 433 -22.85 -2.39 -16.12
CA GLY A 433 -22.44 -3.60 -16.81
C GLY A 433 -20.92 -3.72 -16.97
N HIS A 434 -20.50 -4.43 -18.01
CA HIS A 434 -19.09 -4.76 -18.26
C HIS A 434 -18.17 -3.55 -18.45
N VAL A 435 -18.69 -2.37 -18.76
CA VAL A 435 -17.92 -1.12 -18.87
C VAL A 435 -17.26 -0.75 -17.55
N PHE A 436 -17.85 -1.16 -16.41
CA PHE A 436 -17.28 -0.91 -15.09
C PHE A 436 -15.89 -1.55 -14.91
N THR A 437 -15.57 -2.63 -15.63
CA THR A 437 -14.24 -3.26 -15.57
C THR A 437 -13.12 -2.27 -15.91
N PHE A 438 -13.37 -1.38 -16.89
CA PHE A 438 -12.43 -0.29 -17.22
C PHE A 438 -12.36 0.76 -16.10
N PHE A 439 -13.47 1.06 -15.45
CA PHE A 439 -13.55 2.07 -14.39
C PHE A 439 -13.14 1.55 -13.02
N SER A 440 -13.08 0.24 -12.82
CA SER A 440 -12.69 -0.36 -11.53
C SER A 440 -11.36 0.19 -11.00
N PRO A 441 -10.24 0.21 -11.76
CA PRO A 441 -9.02 0.84 -11.26
C PRO A 441 -9.12 2.37 -11.10
N VAL A 442 -10.04 3.04 -11.80
CA VAL A 442 -10.28 4.49 -11.63
C VAL A 442 -10.89 4.79 -10.26
N VAL A 443 -11.72 3.90 -9.72
CA VAL A 443 -12.24 4.01 -8.34
C VAL A 443 -11.10 3.99 -7.33
N GLY A 444 -10.17 3.05 -7.46
CA GLY A 444 -8.98 2.99 -6.62
C GLY A 444 -8.08 4.22 -6.79
N TRP A 445 -7.87 4.66 -8.03
CA TRP A 445 -7.13 5.88 -8.37
C TRP A 445 -7.71 7.12 -7.67
N LEU A 446 -9.02 7.34 -7.75
CA LEU A 446 -9.71 8.41 -7.04
C LEU A 446 -9.57 8.26 -5.52
N GLY A 447 -9.73 7.05 -5.01
CA GLY A 447 -9.59 6.76 -3.58
C GLY A 447 -8.24 7.19 -3.03
N VAL A 448 -7.15 6.84 -3.69
CA VAL A 448 -5.80 7.21 -3.25
C VAL A 448 -5.46 8.67 -3.57
N PHE A 449 -5.90 9.20 -4.70
CA PHE A 449 -5.77 10.63 -4.99
C PHE A 449 -6.32 11.47 -3.83
N LEU A 450 -7.49 11.11 -3.33
CA LEU A 450 -8.18 11.89 -2.30
C LEU A 450 -7.65 11.62 -0.89
N THR A 451 -7.31 10.38 -0.56
CA THR A 451 -6.85 9.98 0.79
C THR A 451 -5.34 10.06 0.99
N GLY A 452 -4.57 9.97 -0.09
CA GLY A 452 -3.12 9.81 -0.05
C GLY A 452 -2.64 8.42 0.38
N SER A 453 -3.56 7.46 0.57
CA SER A 453 -3.28 6.15 1.15
C SER A 453 -3.99 5.04 0.41
N ASP A 454 -3.22 4.10 -0.16
CA ASP A 454 -3.78 2.92 -0.83
C ASP A 454 -4.51 2.01 0.18
N THR A 455 -4.00 1.89 1.39
CA THR A 455 -4.68 1.21 2.49
C THR A 455 -6.08 1.79 2.73
N SER A 456 -6.21 3.11 2.83
CA SER A 456 -7.50 3.77 3.04
C SER A 456 -8.45 3.57 1.86
N SER A 457 -7.96 3.67 0.62
CA SER A 457 -8.73 3.39 -0.59
C SER A 457 -9.26 1.96 -0.61
N ASN A 458 -8.39 1.00 -0.28
CA ASN A 458 -8.74 -0.42 -0.24
C ASN A 458 -9.77 -0.74 0.84
N LEU A 459 -9.68 -0.10 2.01
CA LEU A 459 -10.67 -0.24 3.08
C LEU A 459 -12.03 0.38 2.69
N LEU A 460 -12.02 1.50 1.99
CA LEU A 460 -13.24 2.20 1.57
C LEU A 460 -13.96 1.45 0.44
N PHE A 461 -13.23 0.95 -0.54
CA PHE A 461 -13.78 0.44 -1.78
C PHE A 461 -13.66 -1.07 -1.98
N GLY A 462 -12.88 -1.79 -1.16
CA GLY A 462 -12.67 -3.23 -1.32
C GLY A 462 -13.96 -4.03 -1.37
N SER A 463 -14.86 -3.85 -0.39
CA SER A 463 -16.17 -4.52 -0.39
C SER A 463 -17.04 -4.14 -1.58
N LEU A 464 -17.01 -2.87 -2.00
CA LEU A 464 -17.71 -2.39 -3.18
C LEU A 464 -17.21 -3.10 -4.44
N GLN A 465 -15.90 -3.11 -4.66
CA GLN A 465 -15.26 -3.76 -5.82
C GLN A 465 -15.58 -5.26 -5.88
N MET A 466 -15.48 -5.95 -4.74
CA MET A 466 -15.80 -7.37 -4.64
C MET A 466 -17.25 -7.65 -5.04
N LEU A 467 -18.20 -6.89 -4.49
CA LEU A 467 -19.61 -7.08 -4.75
C LEU A 467 -19.99 -6.81 -6.22
N ILE A 468 -19.36 -5.79 -6.84
CA ILE A 468 -19.58 -5.51 -8.28
C ILE A 468 -19.03 -6.67 -9.13
N ALA A 469 -17.83 -7.19 -8.80
CA ALA A 469 -17.26 -8.34 -9.50
C ALA A 469 -18.22 -9.54 -9.47
N THR A 470 -18.74 -9.87 -8.29
CA THR A 470 -19.73 -10.95 -8.10
C THR A 470 -20.99 -10.71 -8.95
N GLN A 471 -21.53 -9.50 -8.96
CA GLN A 471 -22.72 -9.15 -9.76
C GLN A 471 -22.49 -9.23 -11.27
N LEU A 472 -21.26 -8.94 -11.72
CA LEU A 472 -20.88 -9.04 -13.14
C LEU A 472 -20.44 -10.47 -13.54
N GLY A 473 -20.41 -11.42 -12.61
CA GLY A 473 -19.93 -12.78 -12.85
C GLY A 473 -18.43 -12.86 -13.14
N LEU A 474 -17.63 -11.89 -12.63
CA LEU A 474 -16.18 -11.83 -12.81
C LEU A 474 -15.46 -12.19 -11.50
N PRO A 475 -14.22 -12.70 -11.57
CA PRO A 475 -13.45 -13.04 -10.36
C PRO A 475 -13.23 -11.84 -9.45
N GLU A 476 -13.53 -12.00 -8.16
CA GLU A 476 -13.42 -10.93 -7.15
C GLU A 476 -12.00 -10.38 -7.05
N VAL A 477 -11.00 -11.25 -7.07
CA VAL A 477 -9.58 -10.87 -6.99
C VAL A 477 -9.14 -9.92 -8.11
N LEU A 478 -9.80 -9.97 -9.28
CA LEU A 478 -9.53 -9.07 -10.39
C LEU A 478 -9.87 -7.62 -10.02
N PHE A 479 -11.05 -7.39 -9.45
CA PHE A 479 -11.52 -6.04 -9.08
C PHE A 479 -10.82 -5.52 -7.82
N LEU A 480 -10.50 -6.40 -6.88
CA LEU A 480 -9.69 -6.04 -5.71
C LEU A 480 -8.28 -5.59 -6.13
N ALA A 481 -7.65 -6.34 -7.03
CA ALA A 481 -6.38 -5.94 -7.59
C ALA A 481 -6.48 -4.67 -8.45
N ALA A 482 -7.58 -4.47 -9.17
CA ALA A 482 -7.84 -3.25 -9.94
C ALA A 482 -7.90 -2.01 -9.03
N ASN A 483 -8.56 -2.11 -7.87
CA ASN A 483 -8.62 -1.02 -6.91
C ASN A 483 -7.24 -0.61 -6.42
N THR A 484 -6.47 -1.56 -5.89
CA THR A 484 -5.10 -1.31 -5.40
C THR A 484 -4.16 -0.85 -6.52
N SER A 485 -4.19 -1.51 -7.70
CA SER A 485 -3.32 -1.13 -8.83
C SER A 485 -3.67 0.25 -9.41
N GLY A 486 -4.95 0.62 -9.42
CA GLY A 486 -5.39 1.98 -9.75
C GLY A 486 -4.92 2.98 -8.70
N GLY A 487 -5.00 2.59 -7.44
CA GLY A 487 -4.57 3.39 -6.30
C GLY A 487 -3.10 3.82 -6.36
N VAL A 488 -2.19 2.92 -6.76
CA VAL A 488 -0.75 3.24 -6.85
C VAL A 488 -0.47 4.41 -7.78
N VAL A 489 -1.25 4.53 -8.84
CA VAL A 489 -1.11 5.62 -9.82
C VAL A 489 -1.71 6.94 -9.28
N GLY A 490 -2.77 6.85 -8.46
CA GLY A 490 -3.38 7.98 -7.78
C GLY A 490 -2.47 8.65 -6.74
N LYS A 491 -1.57 7.87 -6.13
CA LYS A 491 -0.68 8.38 -5.07
C LYS A 491 0.25 9.49 -5.54
N MET A 492 0.73 9.46 -6.80
CA MET A 492 1.64 10.49 -7.33
C MET A 492 1.02 11.89 -7.41
N ILE A 493 -0.30 12.00 -7.37
CA ILE A 493 -1.02 13.29 -7.43
C ILE A 493 -1.76 13.61 -6.14
N SER A 494 -1.71 12.74 -5.13
CA SER A 494 -2.41 13.00 -3.89
C SER A 494 -1.87 14.25 -3.19
N PRO A 495 -2.75 15.12 -2.66
CA PRO A 495 -2.33 16.33 -1.95
C PRO A 495 -1.36 16.04 -0.80
N GLN A 496 -1.53 14.92 -0.11
CA GLN A 496 -0.65 14.50 0.97
C GLN A 496 0.76 14.18 0.46
N SER A 497 0.89 13.35 -0.59
CA SER A 497 2.21 12.98 -1.15
C SER A 497 2.92 14.18 -1.75
N ILE A 498 2.18 15.06 -2.43
CA ILE A 498 2.70 16.31 -3.01
C ILE A 498 3.20 17.24 -1.91
N ALA A 499 2.43 17.45 -0.82
CA ALA A 499 2.85 18.29 0.29
C ALA A 499 4.12 17.77 0.98
N ILE A 500 4.20 16.44 1.20
CA ILE A 500 5.39 15.79 1.78
C ILE A 500 6.60 15.97 0.85
N ALA A 501 6.43 15.72 -0.44
CA ALA A 501 7.50 15.89 -1.44
C ALA A 501 7.99 17.33 -1.51
N CYS A 502 7.07 18.31 -1.57
CA CYS A 502 7.41 19.75 -1.59
C CYS A 502 8.14 20.17 -0.32
N ALA A 503 7.70 19.72 0.85
CA ALA A 503 8.35 20.03 2.11
C ALA A 503 9.80 19.50 2.16
N ALA A 504 10.02 18.27 1.67
CA ALA A 504 11.32 17.63 1.67
C ALA A 504 12.36 18.33 0.77
N VAL A 505 11.91 18.98 -0.31
CA VAL A 505 12.80 19.64 -1.28
C VAL A 505 12.76 21.17 -1.19
N GLY A 506 12.14 21.74 -0.16
CA GLY A 506 12.08 23.19 0.06
C GLY A 506 11.13 23.95 -0.89
N LEU A 507 10.12 23.28 -1.44
CA LEU A 507 9.12 23.85 -2.35
C LEU A 507 7.76 24.08 -1.68
N VAL A 508 7.73 24.36 -0.38
CA VAL A 508 6.48 24.67 0.34
C VAL A 508 5.78 25.86 -0.31
N GLY A 509 4.48 25.72 -0.63
CA GLY A 509 3.68 26.72 -1.36
C GLY A 509 3.69 26.57 -2.88
N LYS A 510 4.44 25.61 -3.44
CA LYS A 510 4.49 25.31 -4.88
C LYS A 510 3.85 23.96 -5.24
N GLU A 511 2.99 23.46 -4.37
CA GLU A 511 2.30 22.16 -4.54
C GLU A 511 1.54 22.08 -5.86
N SER A 512 0.98 23.20 -6.31
CA SER A 512 0.25 23.26 -7.58
C SER A 512 1.16 23.06 -8.80
N GLU A 513 2.44 23.46 -8.75
CA GLU A 513 3.40 23.24 -9.83
C GLU A 513 3.73 21.74 -9.93
N LEU A 514 3.98 21.09 -8.79
CA LEU A 514 4.26 19.66 -8.73
C LEU A 514 3.04 18.83 -9.17
N PHE A 515 1.83 19.22 -8.75
CA PHE A 515 0.59 18.60 -9.22
C PHE A 515 0.46 18.66 -10.74
N ARG A 516 0.66 19.85 -11.34
CA ARG A 516 0.59 20.03 -12.80
C ARG A 516 1.64 19.19 -13.53
N PHE A 517 2.80 18.98 -12.93
CA PHE A 517 3.84 18.12 -13.49
C PHE A 517 3.40 16.66 -13.53
N THR A 518 2.80 16.14 -12.45
CA THR A 518 2.49 14.70 -12.28
C THR A 518 1.13 14.28 -12.82
N VAL A 519 0.10 15.17 -12.81
CA VAL A 519 -1.30 14.80 -13.10
C VAL A 519 -1.49 14.19 -14.50
N LYS A 520 -0.82 14.71 -15.52
CA LYS A 520 -0.93 14.18 -16.90
C LYS A 520 -0.43 12.73 -17.01
N TYR A 521 0.60 12.39 -16.25
CA TYR A 521 1.16 11.03 -16.21
C TYR A 521 0.27 10.10 -15.38
N SER A 522 -0.26 10.58 -14.28
CA SER A 522 -1.20 9.85 -13.45
C SER A 522 -2.47 9.47 -14.24
N VAL A 523 -3.07 10.43 -14.95
CA VAL A 523 -4.25 10.18 -15.79
C VAL A 523 -3.94 9.20 -16.92
N ALA A 524 -2.81 9.36 -17.60
CA ALA A 524 -2.40 8.45 -18.67
C ALA A 524 -2.22 7.01 -18.16
N LEU A 525 -1.55 6.83 -17.02
CA LEU A 525 -1.35 5.52 -16.41
C LEU A 525 -2.66 4.92 -15.88
N ALA A 526 -3.59 5.74 -15.35
CA ALA A 526 -4.92 5.27 -14.93
C ALA A 526 -5.73 4.72 -16.12
N ILE A 527 -5.67 5.38 -17.28
CA ILE A 527 -6.30 4.91 -18.51
C ILE A 527 -5.66 3.57 -18.96
N ILE A 528 -4.33 3.50 -18.96
CA ILE A 528 -3.60 2.26 -19.31
C ILE A 528 -4.00 1.14 -18.34
N MET A 529 -4.12 1.41 -17.05
CA MET A 529 -4.56 0.45 -16.04
C MET A 529 -5.97 -0.06 -16.35
N GLY A 530 -6.92 0.82 -16.69
CA GLY A 530 -8.27 0.45 -17.11
C GLY A 530 -8.27 -0.47 -18.33
N ILE A 531 -7.44 -0.17 -19.33
CA ILE A 531 -7.28 -1.03 -20.52
C ILE A 531 -6.69 -2.39 -20.12
N VAL A 532 -5.64 -2.43 -19.31
CA VAL A 532 -4.98 -3.68 -18.89
C VAL A 532 -5.98 -4.58 -18.15
N PHE A 533 -6.73 -4.06 -17.18
CA PHE A 533 -7.71 -4.85 -16.44
C PHE A 533 -8.86 -5.34 -17.33
N THR A 534 -9.31 -4.52 -18.29
CA THR A 534 -10.30 -4.93 -19.28
C THR A 534 -9.78 -6.06 -20.18
N LEU A 535 -8.53 -5.96 -20.65
CA LEU A 535 -7.90 -7.02 -21.44
C LEU A 535 -7.74 -8.32 -20.65
N ILE A 536 -7.35 -8.22 -19.37
CA ILE A 536 -7.23 -9.40 -18.50
C ILE A 536 -8.61 -10.05 -18.30
N ALA A 537 -9.66 -9.27 -18.06
CA ALA A 537 -10.99 -9.79 -17.83
C ALA A 537 -11.54 -10.58 -19.03
N TYR A 538 -11.33 -10.08 -20.26
CA TYR A 538 -12.05 -10.60 -21.44
C TYR A 538 -11.15 -11.25 -22.50
N VAL A 539 -9.86 -10.92 -22.54
CA VAL A 539 -8.93 -11.44 -23.56
C VAL A 539 -7.93 -12.42 -22.96
N PHE A 540 -7.44 -12.13 -21.75
CA PHE A 540 -6.40 -12.90 -21.08
C PHE A 540 -6.81 -13.43 -19.70
N PRO A 541 -7.99 -14.09 -19.55
CA PRO A 541 -8.48 -14.53 -18.24
C PRO A 541 -7.57 -15.55 -17.55
N PHE A 542 -6.71 -16.23 -18.30
CA PHE A 542 -5.71 -17.17 -17.77
C PHE A 542 -4.65 -16.50 -16.87
N ILE A 543 -4.53 -15.15 -16.91
CA ILE A 543 -3.65 -14.40 -16.02
C ILE A 543 -4.21 -14.39 -14.59
N ILE A 544 -5.54 -14.50 -14.42
CA ILE A 544 -6.20 -14.47 -13.11
C ILE A 544 -5.80 -15.74 -12.34
N PRO A 545 -5.36 -15.62 -11.05
CA PRO A 545 -5.03 -16.80 -10.27
C PRO A 545 -6.24 -17.71 -10.11
N VAL A 546 -6.03 -19.02 -10.31
CA VAL A 546 -7.07 -20.02 -10.05
C VAL A 546 -7.01 -20.32 -8.55
N THR A 547 -8.09 -20.08 -7.86
CA THR A 547 -8.27 -20.54 -6.47
C THR A 547 -8.29 -22.07 -6.47
N PRO A 548 -7.43 -22.75 -5.71
CA PRO A 548 -7.64 -24.17 -5.46
C PRO A 548 -8.98 -24.30 -4.69
N THR A 549 -9.93 -24.95 -5.34
CA THR A 549 -11.23 -25.35 -4.76
C THR A 549 -11.06 -26.24 -3.56
#